data_647fca08a06c80cbe4b9b96c6feb36f1
#
_entry.id   647fca08a06c80cbe4b9b96c6feb36f1
#
_cell.length_a   1.000
_cell.length_b   1.000
_cell.length_c   1.000
_cell.angle_alpha   90.00
_cell.angle_beta   90.00
_cell.angle_gamma   90.00
#
_symmetry.space_group_name_H-M   'P 1'
#
loop_
_entity.id
_entity.type
_entity.pdbx_description
1 polymer ?
#
loop_
_entity_poly.entity_id
_entity_poly.type
_entity_poly.pdbx_seq_one_letter_code
_entity_poly.pdbx_strand_id
1 'polypeptide(L)'
;MIVLQEEYSHIMALIHKPGTTWNEVYQRARMAAPEAFDAHRIANLIGGEWTFVGETKPHPLAIDGSFIPGPPRISREIAITAVEQAARQDAEWSKVPLEVRKQRVQQALVLLREHREIIALLLMWEIGKPWRLACADFDRCVDGIDWYLSNIDRQMQGRTPLHGPVSNIASWNYPLSVLVHAELAQLLAGNAVMAKTPSQGGFHALTLSHALMHALVCR
;
A
#
# COMPACT_ATOMS: atom_id res chain seq x y z
N MET A 1 -32.32 23.97 -18.87
CA MET A 1 -32.76 22.91 -17.94
C MET A 1 -32.08 21.56 -18.22
N ILE A 2 -31.91 21.19 -19.50
CA ILE A 2 -31.24 19.92 -19.89
C ILE A 2 -29.73 19.91 -19.59
N VAL A 3 -29.03 21.03 -19.82
CA VAL A 3 -27.58 21.16 -19.57
C VAL A 3 -27.21 20.96 -18.08
N LEU A 4 -28.04 21.47 -17.16
CA LEU A 4 -27.83 21.32 -15.73
C LEU A 4 -28.01 19.86 -15.27
N GLN A 5 -28.81 19.07 -15.95
CA GLN A 5 -29.08 17.69 -15.61
C GLN A 5 -27.92 16.76 -16.03
N GLU A 6 -27.24 17.09 -17.14
CA GLU A 6 -26.03 16.36 -17.59
C GLU A 6 -24.81 16.69 -16.67
N GLU A 7 -24.63 17.94 -16.28
CA GLU A 7 -23.59 18.34 -15.34
C GLU A 7 -23.79 17.71 -13.95
N TYR A 8 -25.04 17.66 -13.45
CA TYR A 8 -25.37 16.96 -12.19
C TYR A 8 -25.15 15.45 -12.30
N SER A 9 -25.46 14.84 -13.44
CA SER A 9 -25.18 13.42 -13.70
C SER A 9 -23.67 13.13 -13.69
N HIS A 10 -22.85 14.00 -14.26
CA HIS A 10 -21.38 13.87 -14.22
C HIS A 10 -20.80 14.07 -12.83
N ILE A 11 -21.31 15.03 -12.05
CA ILE A 11 -20.88 15.27 -10.67
C ILE A 11 -21.29 14.09 -9.79
N MET A 12 -22.51 13.58 -9.95
CA MET A 12 -22.98 12.41 -9.20
C MET A 12 -22.19 11.14 -9.56
N ALA A 13 -21.77 10.98 -10.82
CA ALA A 13 -20.90 9.86 -11.23
C ALA A 13 -19.50 9.94 -10.62
N LEU A 14 -18.98 11.15 -10.31
CA LEU A 14 -17.71 11.33 -9.62
C LEU A 14 -17.79 11.02 -8.11
N ILE A 15 -18.97 11.17 -7.52
CA ILE A 15 -19.25 10.96 -6.10
C ILE A 15 -19.92 9.60 -5.87
N HIS A 16 -20.33 8.91 -6.93
CA HIS A 16 -21.07 7.66 -6.81
C HIS A 16 -20.26 6.61 -6.07
N LYS A 17 -20.75 6.27 -4.88
CA LYS A 17 -20.29 5.14 -4.09
C LYS A 17 -20.66 3.86 -4.85
N PRO A 18 -19.72 3.01 -5.23
CA PRO A 18 -20.08 1.67 -5.70
C PRO A 18 -20.96 1.01 -4.64
N GLY A 19 -22.03 0.33 -5.03
CA GLY A 19 -23.05 -0.22 -4.14
C GLY A 19 -22.56 -1.32 -3.20
N THR A 20 -21.46 -1.03 -2.44
CA THR A 20 -20.83 -1.91 -1.47
C THR A 20 -20.89 -1.29 -0.08
N THR A 21 -20.98 -2.11 0.95
CA THR A 21 -20.82 -1.70 2.34
C THR A 21 -19.36 -1.83 2.78
N TRP A 22 -18.96 -1.11 3.84
CA TRP A 22 -17.64 -1.28 4.44
C TRP A 22 -17.36 -2.74 4.82
N ASN A 23 -18.34 -3.40 5.42
CA ASN A 23 -18.18 -4.80 5.85
C ASN A 23 -17.87 -5.73 4.67
N GLU A 24 -18.58 -5.60 3.54
CA GLU A 24 -18.29 -6.40 2.34
C GLU A 24 -16.89 -6.15 1.81
N VAL A 25 -16.47 -4.89 1.74
CA VAL A 25 -15.13 -4.51 1.29
C VAL A 25 -14.07 -5.06 2.24
N TYR A 26 -14.29 -4.94 3.55
CA TYR A 26 -13.38 -5.47 4.57
C TYR A 26 -13.24 -6.99 4.52
N GLN A 27 -14.35 -7.72 4.37
CA GLN A 27 -14.32 -9.18 4.26
C GLN A 27 -13.58 -9.65 3.00
N ARG A 28 -13.73 -8.94 1.88
CA ARG A 28 -12.96 -9.22 0.66
C ARG A 28 -11.45 -9.02 0.89
N ALA A 29 -11.05 -7.96 1.56
CA ALA A 29 -9.63 -7.72 1.91
C ALA A 29 -9.09 -8.81 2.83
N ARG A 30 -9.87 -9.21 3.85
CA ARG A 30 -9.52 -10.30 4.76
C ARG A 30 -9.38 -11.65 4.08
N MET A 31 -10.23 -11.96 3.10
CA MET A 31 -10.09 -13.18 2.31
C MET A 31 -8.84 -13.18 1.43
N ALA A 32 -8.45 -12.01 0.93
CA ALA A 32 -7.26 -11.86 0.08
C ALA A 32 -5.95 -11.92 0.89
N ALA A 33 -5.95 -11.48 2.16
CA ALA A 33 -4.76 -11.42 3.01
C ALA A 33 -5.11 -11.73 4.50
N PRO A 34 -5.49 -12.98 4.82
CA PRO A 34 -5.95 -13.35 6.17
C PRO A 34 -4.87 -13.18 7.25
N GLU A 35 -3.60 -13.16 6.90
CA GLU A 35 -2.49 -12.94 7.82
C GLU A 35 -2.39 -11.48 8.30
N ALA A 36 -2.87 -10.54 7.48
CA ALA A 36 -2.80 -9.09 7.75
C ALA A 36 -4.12 -8.50 8.30
N PHE A 37 -5.21 -9.26 8.25
CA PHE A 37 -6.57 -8.84 8.64
C PHE A 37 -7.21 -9.87 9.56
N ASP A 38 -7.54 -9.47 10.79
CA ASP A 38 -8.41 -10.29 11.65
C ASP A 38 -9.90 -9.92 11.50
N ALA A 39 -10.74 -10.24 12.48
CA ALA A 39 -12.18 -9.96 12.41
C ALA A 39 -12.51 -8.47 12.25
N HIS A 40 -11.70 -7.57 12.85
CA HIS A 40 -11.97 -6.13 12.89
C HIS A 40 -10.71 -5.24 12.85
N ARG A 41 -9.51 -5.82 12.79
CA ARG A 41 -8.25 -5.08 12.88
C ARG A 41 -7.31 -5.43 11.73
N ILE A 42 -6.43 -4.50 11.41
CA ILE A 42 -5.29 -4.71 10.53
C ILE A 42 -4.01 -4.87 11.35
N ALA A 43 -3.08 -5.66 10.83
CA ALA A 43 -1.77 -5.86 11.44
C ALA A 43 -0.73 -4.84 10.97
N ASN A 44 0.34 -4.69 11.73
CA ASN A 44 1.61 -4.14 11.26
C ASN A 44 2.50 -5.27 10.74
N LEU A 45 3.28 -5.00 9.70
CA LEU A 45 4.34 -5.88 9.22
C LEU A 45 5.68 -5.41 9.83
N ILE A 46 6.28 -6.23 10.71
CA ILE A 46 7.52 -5.89 11.40
C ILE A 46 8.49 -7.07 11.29
N GLY A 47 9.65 -6.83 10.70
CA GLY A 47 10.66 -7.86 10.54
C GLY A 47 10.23 -9.08 9.72
N GLY A 48 9.25 -8.90 8.84
CA GLY A 48 8.68 -9.99 8.02
C GLY A 48 7.50 -10.71 8.68
N GLU A 49 7.08 -10.33 9.87
CA GLU A 49 5.97 -10.95 10.60
C GLU A 49 4.80 -9.99 10.79
N TRP A 50 3.56 -10.51 10.63
CA TRP A 50 2.33 -9.76 10.88
C TRP A 50 2.01 -9.77 12.37
N THR A 51 1.77 -8.59 12.94
CA THR A 51 1.48 -8.43 14.36
C THR A 51 0.32 -7.49 14.60
N PHE A 52 -0.60 -7.90 15.48
CA PHE A 52 -1.74 -7.10 15.95
C PHE A 52 -1.46 -6.44 17.31
N VAL A 53 -0.22 -6.50 17.76
CA VAL A 53 0.19 -5.95 19.07
C VAL A 53 0.22 -4.43 19.03
N GLY A 54 -0.47 -3.83 19.99
CA GLY A 54 -0.53 -2.39 20.20
C GLY A 54 -1.95 -1.88 20.40
N GLU A 55 -2.05 -0.71 20.96
CA GLU A 55 -3.32 0.01 21.13
C GLU A 55 -3.77 0.60 19.79
N THR A 56 -5.05 0.44 19.45
CA THR A 56 -5.65 1.06 18.26
C THR A 56 -6.44 2.30 18.64
N LYS A 57 -6.44 3.31 17.76
CA LYS A 57 -7.37 4.45 17.90
C LYS A 57 -8.50 4.31 16.89
N PRO A 58 -9.73 4.71 17.27
CA PRO A 58 -10.82 4.82 16.32
C PRO A 58 -10.46 5.79 15.17
N HIS A 59 -10.79 5.38 13.96
CA HIS A 59 -10.62 6.17 12.76
C HIS A 59 -11.97 6.30 12.03
N PRO A 60 -12.43 7.51 11.69
CA PRO A 60 -13.70 7.67 10.98
C PRO A 60 -13.56 7.29 9.52
N LEU A 61 -14.52 6.53 8.99
CA LEU A 61 -14.69 6.32 7.57
C LEU A 61 -15.23 7.60 6.91
N ALA A 62 -14.62 7.99 5.82
CA ALA A 62 -14.98 9.23 5.15
C ALA A 62 -16.37 9.19 4.46
N ILE A 63 -16.88 7.98 4.16
CA ILE A 63 -18.13 7.81 3.42
C ILE A 63 -19.37 8.01 4.32
N ASP A 64 -19.36 7.46 5.52
CA ASP A 64 -20.57 7.44 6.39
C ASP A 64 -20.29 7.91 7.82
N GLY A 65 -19.05 8.25 8.14
CA GLY A 65 -18.65 8.71 9.47
C GLY A 65 -18.61 7.61 10.53
N SER A 66 -18.86 6.38 10.20
CA SER A 66 -18.70 5.26 11.13
C SER A 66 -17.23 5.08 11.52
N PHE A 67 -16.98 4.50 12.70
CA PHE A 67 -15.63 4.34 13.21
C PHE A 67 -15.13 2.91 13.02
N ILE A 68 -13.90 2.79 12.56
CA ILE A 68 -13.14 1.55 12.46
C ILE A 68 -11.88 1.62 13.33
N PRO A 69 -11.33 0.50 13.79
CA PRO A 69 -10.01 0.50 14.43
C PRO A 69 -8.93 0.93 13.43
N GLY A 70 -8.09 1.88 13.82
CA GLY A 70 -6.89 2.20 13.06
C GLY A 70 -5.81 1.12 13.26
N PRO A 71 -4.63 1.28 12.64
CA PRO A 71 -3.51 0.36 12.81
C PRO A 71 -3.02 0.37 14.27
N PRO A 72 -2.51 -0.77 14.78
CA PRO A 72 -1.93 -0.84 16.10
C PRO A 72 -0.73 0.12 16.24
N ARG A 73 -0.65 0.82 17.35
CA ARG A 73 0.48 1.70 17.67
C ARG A 73 1.59 0.88 18.29
N ILE A 74 2.74 0.88 17.66
CA ILE A 74 3.92 0.21 18.20
C ILE A 74 4.63 1.09 19.22
N SER A 75 5.28 0.48 20.22
CA SER A 75 6.13 1.19 21.16
C SER A 75 7.43 1.67 20.48
N ARG A 76 8.15 2.56 21.17
CA ARG A 76 9.48 3.02 20.73
C ARG A 76 10.46 1.87 20.60
N GLU A 77 10.43 0.93 21.51
CA GLU A 77 11.32 -0.23 21.57
C GLU A 77 11.08 -1.13 20.35
N ILE A 78 9.83 -1.42 20.03
CA ILE A 78 9.45 -2.18 18.82
C ILE A 78 9.92 -1.43 17.56
N ALA A 79 9.75 -0.11 17.51
CA ALA A 79 10.19 0.68 16.37
C ALA A 79 11.72 0.64 16.18
N ILE A 80 12.50 0.69 17.26
CA ILE A 80 13.97 0.56 17.21
C ILE A 80 14.35 -0.84 16.70
N THR A 81 13.74 -1.89 17.24
CA THR A 81 13.98 -3.27 16.79
C THR A 81 13.65 -3.44 15.30
N ALA A 82 12.55 -2.82 14.82
CA ALA A 82 12.19 -2.85 13.41
C ALA A 82 13.25 -2.20 12.51
N VAL A 83 13.85 -1.08 12.94
CA VAL A 83 14.96 -0.43 12.21
C VAL A 83 16.18 -1.34 12.15
N GLU A 84 16.56 -1.98 13.26
CA GLU A 84 17.70 -2.90 13.32
C GLU A 84 17.46 -4.14 12.43
N GLN A 85 16.24 -4.67 12.41
CA GLN A 85 15.88 -5.77 11.52
C GLN A 85 15.93 -5.34 10.05
N ALA A 86 15.41 -4.16 9.72
CA ALA A 86 15.47 -3.62 8.36
C ALA A 86 16.92 -3.42 7.88
N ALA A 87 17.82 -2.97 8.77
CA ALA A 87 19.24 -2.83 8.43
C ALA A 87 19.92 -4.19 8.14
N ARG A 88 19.54 -5.24 8.84
CA ARG A 88 20.03 -6.61 8.54
C ARG A 88 19.47 -7.09 7.19
N GLN A 89 18.20 -6.87 6.93
CA GLN A 89 17.57 -7.26 5.66
C GLN A 89 18.13 -6.48 4.46
N ASP A 90 18.48 -5.21 4.65
CA ASP A 90 19.12 -4.39 3.61
C ASP A 90 20.47 -4.99 3.17
N ALA A 91 21.27 -5.45 4.11
CA ALA A 91 22.55 -6.10 3.83
C ALA A 91 22.42 -7.39 3.01
N GLU A 92 21.32 -8.10 3.13
CA GLU A 92 21.04 -9.30 2.34
C GLU A 92 20.35 -8.95 1.00
N TRP A 93 19.35 -8.05 1.01
CA TRP A 93 18.64 -7.66 -0.19
C TRP A 93 19.54 -6.97 -1.22
N SER A 94 20.48 -6.15 -0.78
CA SER A 94 21.44 -5.46 -1.66
C SER A 94 22.31 -6.42 -2.48
N LYS A 95 22.49 -7.65 -2.03
CA LYS A 95 23.24 -8.71 -2.73
C LYS A 95 22.40 -9.47 -3.76
N VAL A 96 21.07 -9.34 -3.71
CA VAL A 96 20.18 -10.04 -4.65
C VAL A 96 20.38 -9.49 -6.06
N PRO A 97 20.64 -10.34 -7.07
CA PRO A 97 20.83 -9.88 -8.45
C PRO A 97 19.65 -9.07 -8.98
N LEU A 98 19.92 -8.05 -9.78
CA LEU A 98 18.89 -7.15 -10.31
C LEU A 98 17.77 -7.91 -11.04
N GLU A 99 18.11 -8.91 -11.84
CA GLU A 99 17.10 -9.71 -12.56
C GLU A 99 16.15 -10.47 -11.62
N VAL A 100 16.66 -10.97 -10.50
CA VAL A 100 15.82 -11.60 -9.47
C VAL A 100 14.90 -10.58 -8.81
N ARG A 101 15.41 -9.38 -8.51
CA ARG A 101 14.59 -8.28 -7.96
C ARG A 101 13.49 -7.86 -8.95
N LYS A 102 13.82 -7.72 -10.25
CA LYS A 102 12.86 -7.42 -11.32
C LYS A 102 11.75 -8.49 -11.37
N GLN A 103 12.12 -9.75 -11.36
CA GLN A 103 11.16 -10.86 -11.37
C GLN A 103 10.22 -10.81 -10.16
N ARG A 104 10.74 -10.60 -8.96
CA ARG A 104 9.93 -10.52 -7.73
C ARG A 104 8.97 -9.32 -7.76
N VAL A 105 9.45 -8.16 -8.15
CA VAL A 105 8.59 -6.95 -8.27
C VAL A 105 7.53 -7.15 -9.35
N GLN A 106 7.85 -7.77 -10.46
CA GLN A 106 6.87 -8.06 -11.52
C GLN A 106 5.78 -9.02 -11.04
N GLN A 107 6.13 -10.04 -10.26
CA GLN A 107 5.15 -10.95 -9.64
C GLN A 107 4.25 -10.20 -8.65
N ALA A 108 4.81 -9.29 -7.84
CA ALA A 108 4.02 -8.45 -6.95
C ALA A 108 3.02 -7.57 -7.69
N LEU A 109 3.41 -6.99 -8.84
CA LEU A 109 2.49 -6.21 -9.68
C LEU A 109 1.33 -7.05 -10.23
N VAL A 110 1.54 -8.32 -10.57
CA VAL A 110 0.45 -9.21 -11.00
C VAL A 110 -0.59 -9.33 -9.90
N LEU A 111 -0.18 -9.64 -8.68
CA LEU A 111 -1.10 -9.76 -7.54
C LEU A 111 -1.80 -8.43 -7.21
N LEU A 112 -1.10 -7.31 -7.27
CA LEU A 112 -1.72 -6.00 -7.07
C LEU A 112 -2.81 -5.73 -8.12
N ARG A 113 -2.56 -6.04 -9.41
CA ARG A 113 -3.54 -5.86 -10.49
C ARG A 113 -4.79 -6.72 -10.31
N GLU A 114 -4.63 -7.96 -9.89
CA GLU A 114 -5.76 -8.86 -9.59
C GLU A 114 -6.66 -8.30 -8.47
N HIS A 115 -6.10 -7.52 -7.56
CA HIS A 115 -6.80 -6.93 -6.42
C HIS A 115 -7.11 -5.43 -6.58
N ARG A 116 -6.96 -4.87 -7.78
CA ARG A 116 -7.16 -3.45 -8.09
C ARG A 116 -8.48 -2.89 -7.55
N GLU A 117 -9.58 -3.60 -7.80
CA GLU A 117 -10.91 -3.14 -7.39
C GLU A 117 -11.04 -2.99 -5.89
N ILE A 118 -10.65 -4.03 -5.13
CA ILE A 118 -10.76 -4.00 -3.67
C ILE A 118 -9.86 -2.95 -3.04
N ILE A 119 -8.66 -2.73 -3.58
CA ILE A 119 -7.74 -1.68 -3.12
C ILE A 119 -8.36 -0.30 -3.35
N ALA A 120 -8.95 -0.06 -4.52
CA ALA A 120 -9.64 1.19 -4.83
C ALA A 120 -10.88 1.42 -3.95
N LEU A 121 -11.66 0.36 -3.66
CA LEU A 121 -12.80 0.43 -2.73
C LEU A 121 -12.37 0.80 -1.31
N LEU A 122 -11.28 0.23 -0.80
CA LEU A 122 -10.72 0.59 0.50
C LEU A 122 -10.34 2.08 0.56
N LEU A 123 -9.66 2.60 -0.46
CA LEU A 123 -9.35 4.03 -0.54
C LEU A 123 -10.59 4.91 -0.56
N MET A 124 -11.62 4.50 -1.31
CA MET A 124 -12.86 5.23 -1.39
C MET A 124 -13.56 5.30 -0.02
N TRP A 125 -13.69 4.17 0.66
CA TRP A 125 -14.34 4.09 1.96
C TRP A 125 -13.58 4.83 3.04
N GLU A 126 -12.28 4.64 3.12
CA GLU A 126 -11.45 5.09 4.23
C GLU A 126 -11.13 6.59 4.16
N ILE A 127 -10.77 7.10 2.97
CA ILE A 127 -10.35 8.50 2.79
C ILE A 127 -11.29 9.34 1.92
N GLY A 128 -12.45 8.82 1.52
CA GLY A 128 -13.42 9.55 0.73
C GLY A 128 -13.00 9.86 -0.71
N LYS A 129 -12.03 9.12 -1.22
CA LYS A 129 -11.53 9.35 -2.58
C LYS A 129 -12.59 8.94 -3.60
N PRO A 130 -13.02 9.81 -4.54
CA PRO A 130 -13.94 9.41 -5.59
C PRO A 130 -13.45 8.17 -6.33
N TRP A 131 -14.34 7.27 -6.71
CA TRP A 131 -14.01 5.99 -7.36
C TRP A 131 -12.99 6.12 -8.49
N ARG A 132 -13.24 7.06 -9.42
CA ARG A 132 -12.32 7.34 -10.52
C ARG A 132 -10.91 7.72 -10.06
N LEU A 133 -10.80 8.51 -9.00
CA LEU A 133 -9.52 8.94 -8.47
C LEU A 133 -8.83 7.85 -7.64
N ALA A 134 -9.60 6.99 -6.96
CA ALA A 134 -9.06 5.82 -6.28
C ALA A 134 -8.46 4.82 -7.29
N CYS A 135 -9.16 4.56 -8.37
CA CYS A 135 -8.64 3.77 -9.50
C CYS A 135 -7.38 4.41 -10.10
N ALA A 136 -7.40 5.72 -10.36
CA ALA A 136 -6.26 6.43 -10.94
C ALA A 136 -5.03 6.47 -10.01
N ASP A 137 -5.20 6.45 -8.70
CA ASP A 137 -4.09 6.33 -7.74
C ASP A 137 -3.41 4.96 -7.88
N PHE A 138 -4.21 3.90 -7.94
CA PHE A 138 -3.71 2.55 -8.18
C PHE A 138 -3.00 2.44 -9.54
N ASP A 139 -3.65 2.86 -10.61
CA ASP A 139 -3.13 2.75 -11.98
C ASP A 139 -1.79 3.49 -12.11
N ARG A 140 -1.70 4.71 -11.57
CA ARG A 140 -0.46 5.49 -11.55
C ARG A 140 0.67 4.80 -10.80
N CYS A 141 0.35 4.12 -9.69
CA CYS A 141 1.33 3.32 -8.95
C CYS A 141 1.90 2.22 -9.84
N VAL A 142 1.05 1.43 -10.45
CA VAL A 142 1.43 0.26 -11.26
C VAL A 142 2.17 0.68 -12.54
N ASP A 143 1.65 1.67 -13.27
CA ASP A 143 2.27 2.19 -14.50
C ASP A 143 3.67 2.77 -14.22
N GLY A 144 3.83 3.44 -13.09
CA GLY A 144 5.13 3.97 -12.66
C GLY A 144 6.14 2.85 -12.41
N ILE A 145 5.73 1.73 -11.82
CA ILE A 145 6.62 0.58 -11.59
C ILE A 145 6.95 -0.16 -12.89
N ASP A 146 5.99 -0.30 -13.80
CA ASP A 146 6.27 -0.87 -15.14
C ASP A 146 7.34 -0.05 -15.87
N TRP A 147 7.27 1.28 -15.72
CA TRP A 147 8.30 2.14 -16.28
C TRP A 147 9.68 1.89 -15.63
N TYR A 148 9.74 1.71 -14.28
CA TYR A 148 11.00 1.36 -13.62
C TYR A 148 11.49 -0.02 -14.04
N LEU A 149 10.66 -1.04 -14.11
CA LEU A 149 11.04 -2.38 -14.60
C LEU A 149 11.68 -2.32 -15.97
N SER A 150 11.20 -1.43 -16.84
CA SER A 150 11.70 -1.26 -18.20
C SER A 150 13.00 -0.42 -18.28
N ASN A 151 13.32 0.37 -17.25
CA ASN A 151 14.40 1.36 -17.31
C ASN A 151 15.47 1.18 -16.23
N ILE A 152 15.26 0.29 -15.24
CA ILE A 152 16.12 0.19 -14.05
C ILE A 152 17.56 -0.18 -14.38
N ASP A 153 17.79 -1.01 -15.41
CA ASP A 153 19.13 -1.40 -15.83
C ASP A 153 19.96 -0.18 -16.18
N ARG A 154 19.40 0.72 -17.00
CA ARG A 154 20.06 1.97 -17.37
C ARG A 154 20.22 2.91 -16.18
N GLN A 155 19.24 2.96 -15.30
CA GLN A 155 19.27 3.82 -14.12
C GLN A 155 20.30 3.35 -13.08
N MET A 156 20.50 2.05 -12.95
CA MET A 156 21.46 1.48 -12.01
C MET A 156 22.88 1.36 -12.59
N GLN A 157 23.08 1.68 -13.87
CA GLN A 157 24.41 1.63 -14.48
C GLN A 157 25.41 2.54 -13.74
N GLY A 158 26.47 1.93 -13.21
CA GLY A 158 27.50 2.64 -12.43
C GLY A 158 27.03 3.14 -11.06
N ARG A 159 25.89 2.64 -10.55
CA ARG A 159 25.35 2.99 -9.23
C ARG A 159 25.22 1.75 -8.36
N THR A 160 25.27 1.97 -7.07
CA THR A 160 25.05 0.95 -6.02
C THR A 160 23.83 1.31 -5.19
N PRO A 161 23.19 0.33 -4.53
CA PRO A 161 22.18 0.61 -3.52
C PRO A 161 22.70 1.57 -2.45
N LEU A 162 21.79 2.24 -1.77
CA LEU A 162 22.13 3.05 -0.60
C LEU A 162 22.64 2.16 0.54
N HIS A 163 23.34 2.73 1.50
CA HIS A 163 23.72 2.02 2.70
C HIS A 163 22.60 2.16 3.75
N GLY A 164 22.01 1.03 4.09
CA GLY A 164 20.94 0.93 5.07
C GLY A 164 19.54 1.11 4.46
N PRO A 165 18.51 0.79 5.23
CA PRO A 165 17.14 0.80 4.76
C PRO A 165 16.64 2.22 4.48
N VAL A 166 15.78 2.34 3.49
CA VAL A 166 15.16 3.63 3.14
C VAL A 166 13.83 3.77 3.86
N SER A 167 13.64 4.91 4.53
CA SER A 167 12.38 5.23 5.21
C SER A 167 11.45 6.00 4.28
N ASN A 168 10.27 5.43 4.03
CA ASN A 168 9.20 6.05 3.27
C ASN A 168 8.02 6.39 4.17
N ILE A 169 7.60 7.66 4.16
CA ILE A 169 6.44 8.14 4.91
C ILE A 169 5.35 8.52 3.92
N ALA A 170 4.22 7.83 3.99
CA ALA A 170 3.11 8.04 3.07
C ALA A 170 2.39 9.37 3.26
N SER A 171 1.88 9.92 2.17
CA SER A 171 0.82 10.93 2.20
C SER A 171 -0.55 10.26 2.18
N TRP A 172 -1.57 10.88 2.81
CA TRP A 172 -2.90 10.30 2.91
C TRP A 172 -3.72 10.40 1.61
N ASN A 173 -3.46 11.42 0.79
CA ASN A 173 -4.27 11.74 -0.39
C ASN A 173 -3.91 10.91 -1.64
N TYR A 174 -2.68 10.37 -1.70
CA TYR A 174 -2.21 9.48 -2.76
C TYR A 174 -1.35 8.35 -2.19
N PRO A 175 -1.91 7.50 -1.31
CA PRO A 175 -1.12 6.53 -0.56
C PRO A 175 -0.44 5.50 -1.44
N LEU A 176 -1.08 5.01 -2.50
CA LEU A 176 -0.50 3.99 -3.37
C LEU A 176 0.57 4.56 -4.29
N SER A 177 0.26 5.62 -5.04
CA SER A 177 1.20 6.20 -6.00
C SER A 177 2.37 6.95 -5.35
N VAL A 178 2.31 7.19 -4.04
CA VAL A 178 3.42 7.76 -3.27
C VAL A 178 4.19 6.67 -2.52
N LEU A 179 3.52 5.86 -1.70
CA LEU A 179 4.21 4.89 -0.84
C LEU A 179 4.56 3.60 -1.59
N VAL A 180 3.57 2.85 -2.07
CA VAL A 180 3.79 1.54 -2.73
C VAL A 180 4.67 1.68 -3.96
N HIS A 181 4.47 2.73 -4.75
CA HIS A 181 5.33 3.06 -5.88
C HIS A 181 6.79 3.31 -5.45
N ALA A 182 7.02 4.14 -4.42
CA ALA A 182 8.36 4.42 -3.94
C ALA A 182 9.04 3.17 -3.38
N GLU A 183 8.30 2.33 -2.63
CA GLU A 183 8.81 1.08 -2.07
C GLU A 183 9.31 0.13 -3.16
N LEU A 184 8.46 -0.15 -4.15
CA LEU A 184 8.81 -1.07 -5.23
C LEU A 184 9.99 -0.55 -6.07
N ALA A 185 10.06 0.76 -6.33
CA ALA A 185 11.20 1.37 -7.01
C ALA A 185 12.50 1.22 -6.21
N GLN A 186 12.45 1.36 -4.90
CA GLN A 186 13.60 1.21 -4.02
C GLN A 186 14.04 -0.25 -3.87
N LEU A 187 13.09 -1.17 -3.77
CA LEU A 187 13.37 -2.60 -3.80
C LEU A 187 14.05 -3.02 -5.12
N LEU A 188 13.61 -2.48 -6.26
CA LEU A 188 14.29 -2.68 -7.54
C LEU A 188 15.73 -2.16 -7.51
N ALA A 189 15.96 -1.01 -6.90
CA ALA A 189 17.30 -0.43 -6.75
C ALA A 189 18.21 -1.22 -5.80
N GLY A 190 17.67 -2.15 -5.00
CA GLY A 190 18.41 -3.02 -4.09
C GLY A 190 18.43 -2.54 -2.64
N ASN A 191 17.51 -1.67 -2.25
CA ASN A 191 17.36 -1.17 -0.89
C ASN A 191 16.24 -1.90 -0.16
N ALA A 192 16.42 -2.22 1.12
CA ALA A 192 15.32 -2.54 2.00
C ALA A 192 14.52 -1.27 2.32
N VAL A 193 13.23 -1.43 2.62
CA VAL A 193 12.33 -0.31 2.81
C VAL A 193 11.60 -0.43 4.14
N MET A 194 11.52 0.68 4.85
CA MET A 194 10.62 0.87 5.99
C MET A 194 9.50 1.81 5.58
N ALA A 195 8.28 1.31 5.61
CA ALA A 195 7.08 2.05 5.22
C ALA A 195 6.29 2.51 6.44
N LYS A 196 6.02 3.80 6.51
CA LYS A 196 5.08 4.36 7.51
C LYS A 196 3.81 4.82 6.82
N THR A 197 2.68 4.22 7.18
CA THR A 197 1.36 4.65 6.72
C THR A 197 1.05 6.10 7.17
N PRO A 198 0.22 6.85 6.42
CA PRO A 198 -0.22 8.18 6.84
C PRO A 198 -1.06 8.10 8.12
N SER A 199 -1.26 9.24 8.81
CA SER A 199 -2.06 9.29 10.04
C SER A 199 -3.56 9.55 9.79
N GLN A 200 -3.93 9.93 8.57
CA GLN A 200 -5.28 10.36 8.22
C GLN A 200 -6.11 9.33 7.45
N GLY A 201 -5.60 8.12 7.23
CA GLY A 201 -6.31 7.07 6.51
C GLY A 201 -5.49 6.43 5.39
N GLY A 202 -6.11 5.52 4.64
CA GLY A 202 -5.44 4.71 3.62
C GLY A 202 -4.74 3.47 4.21
N PHE A 203 -4.99 3.15 5.47
CA PHE A 203 -4.34 2.06 6.20
C PHE A 203 -4.64 0.70 5.60
N HIS A 204 -5.92 0.43 5.35
CA HIS A 204 -6.38 -0.88 4.87
C HIS A 204 -5.91 -1.15 3.43
N ALA A 205 -5.97 -0.13 2.56
CA ALA A 205 -5.47 -0.25 1.20
C ALA A 205 -3.95 -0.53 1.18
N LEU A 206 -3.19 0.17 2.02
CA LEU A 206 -1.75 -0.04 2.15
C LEU A 206 -1.43 -1.40 2.78
N THR A 207 -2.13 -1.80 3.86
CA THR A 207 -1.94 -3.11 4.49
C THR A 207 -2.21 -4.25 3.52
N LEU A 208 -3.30 -4.18 2.73
CA LEU A 208 -3.59 -5.17 1.70
C LEU A 208 -2.49 -5.19 0.64
N SER A 209 -2.07 -4.04 0.15
CA SER A 209 -1.00 -3.96 -0.86
C SER A 209 0.30 -4.57 -0.34
N HIS A 210 0.69 -4.27 0.91
CA HIS A 210 1.87 -4.87 1.53
C HIS A 210 1.75 -6.38 1.71
N ALA A 211 0.58 -6.90 2.10
CA ALA A 211 0.36 -8.34 2.24
C ALA A 211 0.51 -9.06 0.90
N LEU A 212 -0.06 -8.52 -0.18
CA LEU A 212 0.07 -9.08 -1.52
C LEU A 212 1.52 -9.08 -2.03
N MET A 213 2.31 -8.06 -1.66
CA MET A 213 3.71 -7.95 -2.09
C MET A 213 4.68 -8.77 -1.22
N HIS A 214 4.43 -8.84 0.09
CA HIS A 214 5.37 -9.37 1.08
C HIS A 214 5.81 -10.80 0.77
N ALA A 215 4.89 -11.67 0.41
CA ALA A 215 5.19 -13.07 0.11
C ALA A 215 6.19 -13.26 -1.05
N LEU A 216 6.32 -12.27 -1.93
CA LEU A 216 7.13 -12.34 -3.15
C LEU A 216 8.45 -11.57 -3.03
N VAL A 217 8.44 -10.48 -2.29
CA VAL A 217 9.59 -9.57 -2.21
C VAL A 217 10.47 -9.87 -1.00
N CYS A 218 9.90 -10.39 0.10
CA CYS A 218 10.61 -10.58 1.37
C CYS A 218 11.04 -12.03 1.67
N ARG A 219 10.83 -12.98 0.76
CA ARG A 219 11.26 -14.39 0.91
C ARG A 219 12.48 -14.73 0.10
#